data_4aaf46b8658c6a6e8a3ec8a36a2b4358
#
_entry.id   4aaf46b8658c6a6e8a3ec8a36a2b4358
#
_cell.length_a   1.000
_cell.length_b   1.000
_cell.length_c   1.000
_cell.angle_alpha   90.00
_cell.angle_beta   90.00
_cell.angle_gamma   90.00
#
_symmetry.space_group_name_H-M   'P 1'
#
loop_
_entity.id
_entity.type
_entity.pdbx_description
1 polymer ?
#
loop_
_entity_poly.entity_id
_entity_poly.type
_entity_poly.pdbx_seq_one_letter_code
_entity_poly.pdbx_strand_id
1 'polypeptide(L)'
;MNNTYDNEHFFEQYAQMPRSREGLSAAGEWGRLRALFPPLEGKEVLDLGCGYGWHCQFAAEQGAAKVLGIDPSRRMIEEARRRCPDDRVIYRLCGAEEYDYPENAWDLVVSNLVLHYIEDIEGIFRRVYGTLRPGGVFLFNIEHPVFTAGVGQDWVYGENGAPLYWPVDGYFLPGARETRFLGCEVVKQHHTLTQILMGLLRSGFRLEAVEEARPPACMLDQPGMRDELRRPMMLLVKASVKKREFKCR
;
A
#
# COMPACT_ATOMS: atom_id res chain seq x y z
N MET A 1 6.37 -12.33 -16.58
CA MET A 1 4.93 -12.54 -16.23
C MET A 1 4.15 -11.36 -16.77
N ASN A 2 2.98 -11.58 -17.40
CA ASN A 2 2.13 -10.46 -17.78
C ASN A 2 1.56 -9.82 -16.51
N ASN A 3 1.94 -8.58 -16.23
CA ASN A 3 1.40 -7.82 -15.11
C ASN A 3 -0.05 -7.43 -15.44
N THR A 4 -1.00 -7.74 -14.57
CA THR A 4 -2.43 -7.41 -14.75
C THR A 4 -2.64 -5.92 -15.00
N TYR A 5 -1.83 -5.04 -14.39
CA TYR A 5 -1.89 -3.59 -14.57
C TYR A 5 -1.39 -3.12 -15.96
N ASP A 6 -0.74 -3.98 -16.75
CA ASP A 6 -0.39 -3.71 -18.15
C ASP A 6 -1.46 -4.22 -19.13
N ASN A 7 -2.48 -4.96 -18.65
CA ASN A 7 -3.64 -5.33 -19.45
C ASN A 7 -4.45 -4.08 -19.80
N GLU A 8 -4.79 -3.90 -21.09
CA GLU A 8 -5.45 -2.69 -21.57
C GLU A 8 -6.80 -2.46 -20.93
N HIS A 9 -7.66 -3.48 -20.92
CA HIS A 9 -8.98 -3.40 -20.30
C HIS A 9 -8.91 -3.07 -18.82
N PHE A 10 -8.01 -3.74 -18.07
CA PHE A 10 -7.80 -3.45 -16.65
C PHE A 10 -7.34 -2.01 -16.41
N PHE A 11 -6.37 -1.55 -17.21
CA PHE A 11 -5.84 -0.19 -17.09
C PHE A 11 -6.90 0.87 -17.36
N GLU A 12 -7.77 0.67 -18.40
CA GLU A 12 -8.89 1.56 -18.68
C GLU A 12 -9.88 1.62 -17.52
N GLN A 13 -10.26 0.48 -16.96
CA GLN A 13 -11.16 0.42 -15.78
C GLN A 13 -10.51 1.06 -14.57
N TYR A 14 -9.23 0.81 -14.32
CA TYR A 14 -8.47 1.43 -13.24
C TYR A 14 -8.43 2.96 -13.38
N ALA A 15 -8.27 3.47 -14.59
CA ALA A 15 -8.27 4.89 -14.87
C ALA A 15 -9.62 5.59 -14.54
N GLN A 16 -10.74 4.84 -14.51
CA GLN A 16 -12.06 5.37 -14.15
C GLN A 16 -12.29 5.46 -12.63
N MET A 17 -11.47 4.80 -11.82
CA MET A 17 -11.63 4.86 -10.36
C MET A 17 -11.47 6.30 -9.84
N PRO A 18 -12.26 6.74 -8.84
CA PRO A 18 -12.13 8.06 -8.25
C PRO A 18 -10.69 8.41 -7.84
N ARG A 19 -10.00 7.49 -7.15
CA ARG A 19 -8.59 7.70 -6.75
C ARG A 19 -7.62 7.85 -7.91
N SER A 20 -7.90 7.23 -9.06
CA SER A 20 -7.07 7.37 -10.27
C SER A 20 -7.29 8.70 -10.98
N ARG A 21 -8.51 9.23 -10.93
CA ARG A 21 -8.91 10.48 -11.57
C ARG A 21 -8.62 11.72 -10.74
N GLU A 22 -8.97 11.66 -9.45
CA GLU A 22 -8.98 12.79 -8.52
C GLU A 22 -7.83 12.73 -7.51
N GLY A 23 -7.02 11.64 -7.56
CA GLY A 23 -5.85 11.46 -6.71
C GLY A 23 -6.17 11.12 -5.26
N LEU A 24 -5.27 11.50 -4.37
CA LEU A 24 -5.30 11.13 -2.97
C LEU A 24 -6.56 11.64 -2.24
N SER A 25 -7.12 12.77 -2.65
CA SER A 25 -8.32 13.34 -2.03
C SER A 25 -9.56 12.46 -2.16
N ALA A 26 -9.64 11.64 -3.21
CA ALA A 26 -10.73 10.70 -3.45
C ALA A 26 -10.50 9.32 -2.79
N ALA A 27 -9.34 9.09 -2.15
CA ALA A 27 -9.06 7.88 -1.43
C ALA A 27 -9.52 8.00 0.02
N GLY A 28 -10.50 7.17 0.42
CA GLY A 28 -11.15 7.28 1.74
C GLY A 28 -10.19 7.12 2.92
N GLU A 29 -9.12 6.36 2.75
CA GLU A 29 -8.06 6.16 3.75
C GLU A 29 -7.07 7.33 3.83
N TRP A 30 -7.04 8.21 2.82
CA TRP A 30 -5.98 9.20 2.69
C TRP A 30 -5.84 10.13 3.90
N GLY A 31 -6.93 10.62 4.45
CA GLY A 31 -6.87 11.51 5.61
C GLY A 31 -6.15 10.88 6.81
N ARG A 32 -6.34 9.57 7.02
CA ARG A 32 -5.68 8.81 8.07
C ARG A 32 -4.23 8.50 7.70
N LEU A 33 -3.98 8.00 6.49
CA LEU A 33 -2.64 7.71 6.01
C LEU A 33 -1.75 8.97 6.04
N ARG A 34 -2.28 10.11 5.56
CA ARG A 34 -1.57 11.40 5.58
C ARG A 34 -1.13 11.81 6.98
N ALA A 35 -1.98 11.60 8.00
CA ALA A 35 -1.67 11.95 9.38
C ALA A 35 -0.51 11.11 9.97
N LEU A 36 -0.20 9.97 9.37
CA LEU A 36 0.90 9.09 9.79
C LEU A 36 2.23 9.43 9.13
N PHE A 37 2.23 10.23 8.06
CA PHE A 37 3.50 10.63 7.42
C PHE A 37 4.36 11.42 8.39
N PRO A 38 5.69 11.16 8.42
CA PRO A 38 6.62 12.05 9.11
C PRO A 38 6.79 13.37 8.33
N PRO A 39 7.41 14.41 8.90
CA PRO A 39 7.86 15.58 8.14
C PRO A 39 8.77 15.16 6.98
N LEU A 40 8.51 15.67 5.76
CA LEU A 40 9.18 15.24 4.54
C LEU A 40 10.22 16.23 4.03
N GLU A 41 10.28 17.45 4.59
CA GLU A 41 11.27 18.45 4.18
C GLU A 41 12.70 17.90 4.22
N GLY A 42 13.40 17.96 3.08
CA GLY A 42 14.76 17.47 2.92
C GLY A 42 14.94 15.95 2.97
N LYS A 43 13.87 15.16 2.99
CA LYS A 43 13.92 13.70 3.11
C LYS A 43 14.08 13.00 1.76
N GLU A 44 14.71 11.81 1.78
CA GLU A 44 14.73 10.89 0.64
C GLU A 44 13.67 9.79 0.84
N VAL A 45 12.79 9.65 -0.14
CA VAL A 45 11.58 8.80 -0.07
C VAL A 45 11.61 7.74 -1.15
N LEU A 46 11.29 6.49 -0.78
CA LEU A 46 11.03 5.37 -1.68
C LEU A 46 9.55 5.01 -1.63
N ASP A 47 8.89 4.98 -2.78
CA ASP A 47 7.49 4.55 -2.94
C ASP A 47 7.45 3.19 -3.64
N LEU A 48 7.10 2.13 -2.90
CA LEU A 48 7.01 0.76 -3.39
C LEU A 48 5.63 0.52 -4.00
N GLY A 49 5.58 0.32 -5.33
CA GLY A 49 4.35 0.20 -6.10
C GLY A 49 3.64 1.54 -6.23
N CYS A 50 4.36 2.50 -6.79
CA CYS A 50 3.92 3.91 -6.83
C CYS A 50 2.68 4.15 -7.73
N GLY A 51 2.29 3.20 -8.58
CA GLY A 51 1.19 3.35 -9.51
C GLY A 51 1.29 4.65 -10.32
N TYR A 52 0.26 5.49 -10.26
CA TYR A 52 0.22 6.79 -10.93
C TYR A 52 1.07 7.89 -10.27
N GLY A 53 1.86 7.56 -9.23
CA GLY A 53 2.80 8.48 -8.60
C GLY A 53 2.21 9.48 -7.62
N TRP A 54 0.97 9.29 -7.16
CA TRP A 54 0.30 10.24 -6.26
C TRP A 54 1.03 10.49 -4.94
N HIS A 55 1.61 9.44 -4.33
CA HIS A 55 2.40 9.59 -3.10
C HIS A 55 3.76 10.20 -3.39
N CYS A 56 4.34 9.92 -4.56
CA CYS A 56 5.58 10.57 -5.01
C CYS A 56 5.37 12.08 -5.18
N GLN A 57 4.28 12.47 -5.85
CA GLN A 57 3.91 13.88 -6.00
C GLN A 57 3.71 14.55 -4.65
N PHE A 58 2.91 13.93 -3.77
CA PHE A 58 2.70 14.44 -2.42
C PHE A 58 4.02 14.62 -1.67
N ALA A 59 4.93 13.65 -1.73
CA ALA A 59 6.22 13.76 -1.07
C ALA A 59 7.06 14.94 -1.58
N ALA A 60 7.09 15.16 -2.90
CA ALA A 60 7.77 16.29 -3.51
C ALA A 60 7.13 17.63 -3.10
N GLU A 61 5.81 17.73 -3.10
CA GLU A 61 5.05 18.91 -2.64
C GLU A 61 5.30 19.23 -1.16
N GLN A 62 5.56 18.20 -0.32
CA GLN A 62 5.92 18.38 1.09
C GLN A 62 7.42 18.61 1.31
N GLY A 63 8.21 18.91 0.28
CA GLY A 63 9.60 19.30 0.38
C GLY A 63 10.61 18.16 0.42
N ALA A 64 10.24 16.94 0.03
CA ALA A 64 11.21 15.86 -0.09
C ALA A 64 12.34 16.25 -1.04
N ALA A 65 13.59 15.95 -0.64
CA ALA A 65 14.77 16.27 -1.45
C ALA A 65 14.91 15.33 -2.66
N LYS A 66 14.45 14.09 -2.50
CA LYS A 66 14.47 13.07 -3.55
C LYS A 66 13.35 12.07 -3.32
N VAL A 67 12.70 11.66 -4.39
CA VAL A 67 11.67 10.61 -4.37
C VAL A 67 11.99 9.60 -5.47
N LEU A 68 11.96 8.32 -5.12
CA LEU A 68 12.01 7.23 -6.08
C LEU A 68 10.69 6.45 -6.01
N GLY A 69 9.92 6.48 -7.09
CA GLY A 69 8.77 5.61 -7.26
C GLY A 69 9.14 4.38 -8.09
N ILE A 70 8.82 3.19 -7.61
CA ILE A 70 8.98 1.96 -8.38
C ILE A 70 7.63 1.27 -8.58
N ASP A 71 7.42 0.72 -9.77
CA ASP A 71 6.23 -0.06 -10.09
C ASP A 71 6.58 -1.10 -11.17
N PRO A 72 6.08 -2.34 -11.12
CA PRO A 72 6.32 -3.35 -12.14
C PRO A 72 5.53 -3.13 -13.43
N SER A 73 4.56 -2.22 -13.46
CA SER A 73 3.76 -1.89 -14.64
C SER A 73 4.37 -0.74 -15.43
N ARG A 74 4.64 -0.99 -16.72
CA ARG A 74 5.11 0.04 -17.64
C ARG A 74 4.07 1.16 -17.81
N ARG A 75 2.79 0.82 -17.94
CA ARG A 75 1.70 1.78 -18.09
C ARG A 75 1.55 2.68 -16.87
N MET A 76 1.71 2.13 -15.66
CA MET A 76 1.70 2.92 -14.44
C MET A 76 2.86 3.93 -14.39
N ILE A 77 4.07 3.50 -14.73
CA ILE A 77 5.27 4.36 -14.76
C ILE A 77 5.16 5.48 -15.81
N GLU A 78 4.62 5.17 -16.99
CA GLU A 78 4.40 6.18 -18.04
C GLU A 78 3.40 7.24 -17.58
N GLU A 79 2.30 6.82 -16.97
CA GLU A 79 1.30 7.74 -16.42
C GLU A 79 1.83 8.56 -15.24
N ALA A 80 2.62 7.94 -14.34
CA ALA A 80 3.26 8.64 -13.23
C ALA A 80 4.18 9.77 -13.71
N ARG A 81 5.02 9.51 -14.71
CA ARG A 81 5.90 10.52 -15.32
C ARG A 81 5.12 11.68 -15.94
N ARG A 82 3.98 11.39 -16.57
CA ARG A 82 3.14 12.41 -17.18
C ARG A 82 2.48 13.31 -16.14
N ARG A 83 2.12 12.76 -14.97
CA ARG A 83 1.37 13.48 -13.92
C ARG A 83 2.25 14.33 -13.03
N CYS A 84 3.43 13.83 -12.70
CA CYS A 84 4.36 14.51 -11.78
C CYS A 84 5.73 14.74 -12.46
N PRO A 85 5.87 15.77 -13.29
CA PRO A 85 7.13 16.12 -13.93
C PRO A 85 8.01 16.98 -13.00
N ASP A 86 8.36 16.47 -11.83
CA ASP A 86 9.23 17.13 -10.84
C ASP A 86 10.63 16.50 -10.90
N ASP A 87 11.67 17.30 -11.05
CA ASP A 87 13.06 16.83 -11.20
C ASP A 87 13.57 16.05 -9.97
N ARG A 88 12.95 16.22 -8.82
CA ARG A 88 13.25 15.48 -7.59
C ARG A 88 12.66 14.07 -7.61
N VAL A 89 11.72 13.77 -8.52
CA VAL A 89 10.99 12.49 -8.58
C VAL A 89 11.51 11.64 -9.74
N ILE A 90 12.00 10.47 -9.40
CA ILE A 90 12.48 9.48 -10.37
C ILE A 90 11.51 8.30 -10.36
N TYR A 91 11.09 7.84 -11.54
CA TYR A 91 10.27 6.65 -11.69
C TYR A 91 11.06 5.54 -12.38
N ARG A 92 11.05 4.33 -11.77
CA ARG A 92 11.74 3.14 -12.27
C ARG A 92 10.75 2.00 -12.49
N LEU A 93 10.79 1.38 -13.64
CA LEU A 93 10.09 0.12 -13.92
C LEU A 93 10.82 -1.00 -13.17
N CYS A 94 10.27 -1.39 -12.02
CA CYS A 94 10.88 -2.38 -11.12
C CYS A 94 9.83 -2.87 -10.12
N GLY A 95 9.72 -4.17 -9.90
CA GLY A 95 8.91 -4.73 -8.82
C GLY A 95 9.56 -4.54 -7.44
N ALA A 96 8.75 -4.55 -6.38
CA ALA A 96 9.27 -4.43 -5.01
C ALA A 96 10.19 -5.61 -4.64
N GLU A 97 9.94 -6.80 -5.19
CA GLU A 97 10.77 -7.99 -4.95
C GLU A 97 12.09 -7.97 -5.73
N GLU A 98 12.16 -7.18 -6.81
CA GLU A 98 13.33 -7.06 -7.70
C GLU A 98 14.24 -5.89 -7.33
N TYR A 99 13.74 -4.95 -6.53
CA TYR A 99 14.51 -3.78 -6.10
C TYR A 99 15.69 -4.19 -5.21
N ASP A 100 16.82 -3.54 -5.40
CA ASP A 100 18.10 -3.88 -4.75
C ASP A 100 18.22 -3.45 -3.28
N TYR A 101 17.37 -2.56 -2.80
CA TYR A 101 17.34 -2.06 -1.42
C TYR A 101 18.72 -1.65 -0.87
N PRO A 102 19.37 -0.61 -1.41
CA PRO A 102 20.69 -0.17 -0.92
C PRO A 102 20.63 0.19 0.56
N GLU A 103 21.66 -0.18 1.32
CA GLU A 103 21.69 0.03 2.77
C GLU A 103 21.67 1.51 3.15
N ASN A 104 20.87 1.87 4.15
CA ASN A 104 20.78 3.23 4.72
C ASN A 104 20.54 4.31 3.66
N ALA A 105 19.76 4.02 2.64
CA ALA A 105 19.51 4.93 1.51
C ALA A 105 18.33 5.89 1.75
N TRP A 106 17.32 5.49 2.53
CA TRP A 106 16.05 6.19 2.60
C TRP A 106 15.67 6.63 4.00
N ASP A 107 15.02 7.79 4.11
CA ASP A 107 14.42 8.29 5.36
C ASP A 107 12.98 7.76 5.54
N LEU A 108 12.27 7.57 4.43
CA LEU A 108 10.92 7.01 4.39
C LEU A 108 10.82 5.98 3.28
N VAL A 109 10.25 4.84 3.59
CA VAL A 109 9.69 3.92 2.60
C VAL A 109 8.17 3.97 2.77
N VAL A 110 7.44 4.24 1.69
CA VAL A 110 5.99 4.16 1.65
C VAL A 110 5.54 3.03 0.73
N SER A 111 4.42 2.39 1.03
CA SER A 111 3.80 1.40 0.16
C SER A 111 2.28 1.44 0.36
N ASN A 112 1.53 1.70 -0.69
CA ASN A 112 0.08 1.81 -0.59
C ASN A 112 -0.61 0.80 -1.51
N LEU A 113 -1.29 -0.18 -0.89
CA LEU A 113 -2.07 -1.22 -1.56
C LEU A 113 -1.22 -2.11 -2.52
N VAL A 114 -0.02 -2.50 -2.07
CA VAL A 114 0.92 -3.33 -2.82
C VAL A 114 1.25 -4.63 -2.10
N LEU A 115 1.46 -4.60 -0.79
CA LEU A 115 2.04 -5.72 -0.03
C LEU A 115 1.17 -6.98 -0.05
N HIS A 116 -0.13 -6.87 -0.33
CA HIS A 116 -1.01 -8.01 -0.54
C HIS A 116 -0.87 -8.69 -1.92
N TYR A 117 0.10 -8.26 -2.73
CA TYR A 117 0.54 -8.99 -3.94
C TYR A 117 1.84 -9.74 -3.71
N ILE A 118 2.49 -9.57 -2.57
CA ILE A 118 3.81 -10.12 -2.25
C ILE A 118 3.67 -11.41 -1.44
N GLU A 119 4.26 -12.49 -1.91
CA GLU A 119 4.24 -13.79 -1.22
C GLU A 119 5.15 -13.77 0.03
N ASP A 120 6.43 -13.40 -0.11
CA ASP A 120 7.37 -13.26 1.01
C ASP A 120 7.35 -11.83 1.59
N ILE A 121 6.25 -11.49 2.28
CA ILE A 121 6.11 -10.18 2.91
C ILE A 121 7.18 -9.95 3.98
N GLU A 122 7.60 -10.98 4.73
CA GLU A 122 8.65 -10.85 5.74
C GLU A 122 10.01 -10.57 5.09
N GLY A 123 10.28 -11.12 3.89
CA GLY A 123 11.45 -10.79 3.08
C GLY A 123 11.50 -9.32 2.71
N ILE A 124 10.37 -8.75 2.29
CA ILE A 124 10.26 -7.30 2.04
C ILE A 124 10.52 -6.51 3.33
N PHE A 125 9.94 -6.90 4.46
CA PHE A 125 10.16 -6.18 5.72
C PHE A 125 11.64 -6.13 6.11
N ARG A 126 12.38 -7.24 5.97
CA ARG A 126 13.83 -7.27 6.22
C ARG A 126 14.61 -6.34 5.28
N ARG A 127 14.27 -6.33 3.99
CA ARG A 127 14.92 -5.45 2.99
C ARG A 127 14.62 -3.98 3.26
N VAL A 128 13.35 -3.65 3.57
CA VAL A 128 12.96 -2.29 3.94
C VAL A 128 13.67 -1.84 5.22
N TYR A 129 13.80 -2.71 6.22
CA TYR A 129 14.56 -2.41 7.43
C TYR A 129 16.04 -2.07 7.13
N GLY A 130 16.67 -2.84 6.23
CA GLY A 130 18.07 -2.64 5.83
C GLY A 130 18.30 -1.34 5.05
N THR A 131 17.35 -0.96 4.19
CA THR A 131 17.49 0.22 3.35
C THR A 131 17.16 1.54 4.06
N LEU A 132 16.42 1.47 5.17
CA LEU A 132 16.10 2.66 5.96
C LEU A 132 17.29 3.13 6.79
N ARG A 133 17.48 4.45 6.83
CA ARG A 133 18.43 5.14 7.71
C ARG A 133 18.04 4.98 9.18
N PRO A 134 18.98 5.20 10.14
CA PRO A 134 18.63 5.32 11.54
C PRO A 134 17.50 6.34 11.77
N GLY A 135 16.44 5.92 12.45
CA GLY A 135 15.23 6.74 12.64
C GLY A 135 14.31 6.80 11.41
N GLY A 136 14.65 6.11 10.33
CA GLY A 136 13.81 6.02 9.15
C GLY A 136 12.49 5.31 9.43
N VAL A 137 11.50 5.61 8.60
CA VAL A 137 10.10 5.17 8.77
C VAL A 137 9.69 4.27 7.61
N PHE A 138 8.99 3.20 7.92
CA PHE A 138 8.20 2.42 6.98
C PHE A 138 6.71 2.71 7.24
N LEU A 139 6.02 3.27 6.25
CA LEU A 139 4.60 3.58 6.30
C LEU A 139 3.91 2.82 5.18
N PHE A 140 2.93 1.98 5.51
CA PHE A 140 2.20 1.27 4.48
C PHE A 140 0.71 1.15 4.76
N ASN A 141 -0.04 0.95 3.70
CA ASN A 141 -1.42 0.54 3.67
C ASN A 141 -1.52 -0.79 2.92
N ILE A 142 -2.10 -1.79 3.55
CA ILE A 142 -2.33 -3.12 2.97
C ILE A 142 -3.80 -3.49 3.10
N GLU A 143 -4.34 -4.29 2.19
CA GLU A 143 -5.66 -4.89 2.42
C GLU A 143 -5.67 -5.67 3.73
N HIS A 144 -6.67 -5.41 4.56
CA HIS A 144 -6.78 -6.03 5.88
C HIS A 144 -6.94 -7.55 5.77
N PRO A 145 -6.35 -8.34 6.69
CA PRO A 145 -6.49 -9.80 6.67
C PRO A 145 -7.93 -10.33 6.67
N VAL A 146 -8.87 -9.62 7.30
CA VAL A 146 -10.30 -9.95 7.22
C VAL A 146 -10.83 -9.77 5.80
N PHE A 147 -10.32 -8.79 5.05
CA PHE A 147 -10.73 -8.57 3.68
C PHE A 147 -10.14 -9.63 2.74
N THR A 148 -8.84 -9.93 2.86
CA THR A 148 -8.19 -10.95 2.02
C THR A 148 -8.58 -12.39 2.34
N ALA A 149 -9.11 -12.67 3.55
CA ALA A 149 -9.73 -13.94 3.91
C ALA A 149 -11.22 -14.01 3.52
N GLY A 150 -11.78 -12.95 2.92
CA GLY A 150 -13.15 -12.94 2.44
C GLY A 150 -13.33 -13.89 1.26
N VAL A 151 -14.34 -14.74 1.32
CA VAL A 151 -14.66 -15.68 0.24
C VAL A 151 -15.10 -14.89 -0.99
N GLY A 152 -14.35 -15.01 -2.09
CA GLY A 152 -14.58 -14.25 -3.31
C GLY A 152 -14.36 -12.74 -3.17
N GLN A 153 -13.97 -12.25 -1.99
CA GLN A 153 -13.85 -10.83 -1.63
C GLN A 153 -15.10 -10.02 -1.96
N ASP A 154 -16.26 -10.61 -1.71
CA ASP A 154 -17.56 -9.98 -1.90
C ASP A 154 -18.48 -10.29 -0.72
N TRP A 155 -19.58 -9.52 -0.63
CA TRP A 155 -20.65 -9.72 0.34
C TRP A 155 -21.50 -10.93 -0.01
N VAL A 156 -22.07 -11.56 1.01
CA VAL A 156 -23.25 -12.42 0.79
C VAL A 156 -24.47 -11.53 0.74
N TYR A 157 -25.27 -11.67 -0.32
CA TYR A 157 -26.44 -10.83 -0.57
C TYR A 157 -27.73 -11.59 -0.26
N GLY A 158 -28.72 -10.88 0.23
CA GLY A 158 -30.08 -11.39 0.38
C GLY A 158 -30.84 -11.37 -0.92
N GLU A 159 -32.07 -11.94 -0.92
CA GLU A 159 -32.96 -11.98 -2.09
C GLU A 159 -33.29 -10.59 -2.65
N ASN A 160 -33.29 -9.57 -1.80
CA ASN A 160 -33.51 -8.17 -2.18
C ASN A 160 -32.23 -7.44 -2.66
N GLY A 161 -31.11 -8.14 -2.81
CA GLY A 161 -29.82 -7.57 -3.22
C GLY A 161 -29.11 -6.76 -2.12
N ALA A 162 -29.60 -6.77 -0.88
CA ALA A 162 -28.92 -6.09 0.22
C ALA A 162 -27.77 -6.97 0.78
N PRO A 163 -26.61 -6.39 1.16
CA PRO A 163 -25.51 -7.12 1.75
C PRO A 163 -25.88 -7.62 3.16
N LEU A 164 -25.86 -8.93 3.36
CA LEU A 164 -26.18 -9.57 4.63
C LEU A 164 -24.99 -9.60 5.57
N TYR A 165 -23.88 -10.17 5.13
CA TYR A 165 -22.66 -10.28 5.91
C TYR A 165 -21.44 -10.46 4.98
N TRP A 166 -20.25 -10.21 5.52
CA TRP A 166 -18.97 -10.49 4.86
C TRP A 166 -18.51 -11.90 5.28
N PRO A 167 -18.36 -12.85 4.34
CA PRO A 167 -17.93 -14.21 4.67
C PRO A 167 -16.41 -14.24 4.87
N VAL A 168 -15.95 -14.78 5.98
CA VAL A 168 -14.52 -15.02 6.25
C VAL A 168 -14.29 -16.50 6.38
N ASP A 169 -13.36 -17.04 5.57
CA ASP A 169 -12.96 -18.44 5.66
C ASP A 169 -11.46 -18.60 5.39
N GLY A 170 -10.87 -19.69 5.88
CA GLY A 170 -9.46 -19.97 5.67
C GLY A 170 -8.49 -18.93 6.22
N TYR A 171 -8.87 -18.15 7.24
CA TYR A 171 -8.05 -17.06 7.80
C TYR A 171 -6.66 -17.50 8.27
N PHE A 172 -6.52 -18.70 8.82
CA PHE A 172 -5.25 -19.24 9.29
C PHE A 172 -4.49 -20.03 8.20
N LEU A 173 -4.98 -20.01 6.97
CA LEU A 173 -4.34 -20.62 5.80
C LEU A 173 -3.78 -19.49 4.91
N PRO A 174 -2.53 -19.01 5.15
CA PRO A 174 -1.93 -17.95 4.33
C PRO A 174 -1.66 -18.44 2.91
N GLY A 175 -1.46 -17.50 1.98
CA GLY A 175 -1.10 -17.78 0.59
C GLY A 175 -2.06 -17.19 -0.42
N ALA A 176 -1.98 -17.67 -1.65
CA ALA A 176 -2.70 -17.12 -2.79
C ALA A 176 -4.23 -17.17 -2.63
N ARG A 177 -4.86 -16.09 -3.07
CA ARG A 177 -6.31 -15.93 -3.20
C ARG A 177 -6.63 -15.42 -4.60
N GLU A 178 -7.35 -16.23 -5.35
CA GLU A 178 -7.91 -15.79 -6.62
C GLU A 178 -9.15 -14.93 -6.35
N THR A 179 -9.18 -13.75 -6.94
CA THR A 179 -10.27 -12.79 -6.77
C THR A 179 -10.52 -12.03 -8.06
N ARG A 180 -11.62 -11.31 -8.13
CA ARG A 180 -11.92 -10.43 -9.24
C ARG A 180 -11.80 -8.98 -8.83
N PHE A 181 -11.02 -8.22 -9.60
CA PHE A 181 -10.91 -6.78 -9.42
C PHE A 181 -11.00 -6.09 -10.78
N LEU A 182 -11.90 -5.11 -10.90
CA LEU A 182 -12.17 -4.39 -12.15
C LEU A 182 -12.46 -5.32 -13.35
N GLY A 183 -13.20 -6.40 -13.10
CA GLY A 183 -13.59 -7.37 -14.13
C GLY A 183 -12.51 -8.38 -14.54
N CYS A 184 -11.29 -8.25 -14.03
CA CYS A 184 -10.17 -9.16 -14.28
C CYS A 184 -9.89 -10.08 -13.10
N GLU A 185 -9.37 -11.26 -13.39
CA GLU A 185 -8.84 -12.16 -12.37
C GLU A 185 -7.52 -11.61 -11.84
N VAL A 186 -7.41 -11.57 -10.51
CA VAL A 186 -6.22 -11.07 -9.79
C VAL A 186 -5.88 -12.05 -8.69
N VAL A 187 -4.61 -12.39 -8.57
CA VAL A 187 -4.12 -13.20 -7.45
C VAL A 187 -3.56 -12.26 -6.39
N LYS A 188 -4.09 -12.37 -5.18
CA LYS A 188 -3.58 -11.67 -3.99
C LYS A 188 -3.01 -12.68 -3.00
N GLN A 189 -2.14 -12.22 -2.14
CA GLN A 189 -1.56 -13.03 -1.06
C GLN A 189 -2.25 -12.67 0.26
N HIS A 190 -2.89 -13.66 0.86
CA HIS A 190 -3.43 -13.51 2.19
C HIS A 190 -2.33 -13.74 3.23
N HIS A 191 -2.19 -12.77 4.12
CA HIS A 191 -1.33 -12.84 5.31
C HIS A 191 -2.19 -12.62 6.54
N THR A 192 -1.97 -13.37 7.60
CA THR A 192 -2.66 -13.10 8.87
C THR A 192 -2.16 -11.80 9.51
N LEU A 193 -2.98 -11.20 10.37
CA LEU A 193 -2.55 -10.02 11.14
C LEU A 193 -1.27 -10.30 11.95
N THR A 194 -1.15 -11.51 12.49
CA THR A 194 0.06 -11.95 13.21
C THR A 194 1.29 -11.97 12.30
N GLN A 195 1.18 -12.49 11.07
CA GLN A 195 2.31 -12.49 10.13
C GLN A 195 2.75 -11.07 9.79
N ILE A 196 1.83 -10.15 9.56
CA ILE A 196 2.15 -8.76 9.25
C ILE A 196 2.85 -8.09 10.45
N LEU A 197 2.22 -8.07 11.61
CA LEU A 197 2.74 -7.32 12.76
C LEU A 197 3.99 -7.96 13.38
N MET A 198 3.99 -9.29 13.55
CA MET A 198 5.16 -10.00 14.08
C MET A 198 6.30 -10.06 13.08
N GLY A 199 6.01 -10.09 11.77
CA GLY A 199 7.03 -9.99 10.72
C GLY A 199 7.82 -8.68 10.81
N LEU A 200 7.15 -7.55 11.03
CA LEU A 200 7.80 -6.26 11.30
C LEU A 200 8.66 -6.30 12.57
N LEU A 201 8.11 -6.79 13.68
CA LEU A 201 8.83 -6.86 14.96
C LEU A 201 10.07 -7.76 14.85
N ARG A 202 9.96 -8.94 14.22
CA ARG A 202 11.09 -9.85 13.96
C ARG A 202 12.16 -9.24 13.05
N SER A 203 11.75 -8.39 12.11
CA SER A 203 12.69 -7.63 11.25
C SER A 203 13.41 -6.51 12.00
N GLY A 204 13.03 -6.20 13.24
CA GLY A 204 13.66 -5.19 14.09
C GLY A 204 12.94 -3.84 14.12
N PHE A 205 11.80 -3.71 13.45
CA PHE A 205 10.99 -2.49 13.51
C PHE A 205 10.35 -2.29 14.89
N ARG A 206 10.16 -1.01 15.24
CA ARG A 206 9.26 -0.59 16.31
C ARG A 206 7.95 -0.14 15.67
N LEU A 207 6.85 -0.74 16.07
CA LEU A 207 5.52 -0.26 15.68
C LEU A 207 5.22 1.08 16.37
N GLU A 208 4.79 2.07 15.57
CA GLU A 208 4.40 3.39 16.06
C GLU A 208 2.89 3.61 15.95
N ALA A 209 2.26 3.06 14.89
CA ALA A 209 0.83 3.09 14.72
C ALA A 209 0.36 1.84 13.97
N VAL A 210 -0.80 1.34 14.36
CA VAL A 210 -1.58 0.33 13.64
C VAL A 210 -3.02 0.83 13.64
N GLU A 211 -3.58 1.05 12.46
CA GLU A 211 -4.91 1.65 12.31
C GLU A 211 -5.72 0.91 11.23
N GLU A 212 -6.92 0.49 11.58
CA GLU A 212 -7.91 -0.02 10.64
C GLU A 212 -8.66 1.19 10.05
N ALA A 213 -8.39 1.50 8.79
CA ALA A 213 -8.97 2.68 8.15
C ALA A 213 -10.47 2.53 7.97
N ARG A 214 -11.22 3.55 8.37
CA ARG A 214 -12.67 3.65 8.19
C ARG A 214 -13.00 4.69 7.12
N PRO A 215 -14.10 4.52 6.36
CA PRO A 215 -14.59 5.57 5.50
C PRO A 215 -14.79 6.87 6.28
N PRO A 216 -14.35 8.02 5.75
CA PRO A 216 -14.58 9.30 6.39
C PRO A 216 -16.08 9.66 6.38
N ALA A 217 -16.53 10.42 7.37
CA ALA A 217 -17.94 10.77 7.53
C ALA A 217 -18.58 11.39 6.26
N CYS A 218 -17.81 12.19 5.52
CA CYS A 218 -18.28 12.83 4.27
C CYS A 218 -18.53 11.83 3.13
N MET A 219 -18.07 10.59 3.22
CA MET A 219 -18.32 9.54 2.20
C MET A 219 -19.46 8.60 2.59
N LEU A 220 -19.96 8.60 3.83
CA LEU A 220 -20.93 7.62 4.31
C LEU A 220 -22.29 7.66 3.59
N ASP A 221 -22.61 8.77 2.92
CA ASP A 221 -23.84 8.90 2.14
C ASP A 221 -23.70 8.40 0.69
N GLN A 222 -22.48 8.01 0.29
CA GLN A 222 -22.26 7.38 -1.01
C GLN A 222 -22.70 5.90 -0.96
N PRO A 223 -23.20 5.35 -2.10
CA PRO A 223 -23.64 3.96 -2.16
C PRO A 223 -22.56 2.98 -1.67
N GLY A 224 -22.92 2.06 -0.78
CA GLY A 224 -22.04 1.02 -0.24
C GLY A 224 -21.08 1.48 0.87
N MET A 225 -20.85 2.79 1.08
CA MET A 225 -19.87 3.26 2.05
C MET A 225 -20.24 2.95 3.52
N ARG A 226 -21.54 2.87 3.85
CA ARG A 226 -21.97 2.46 5.20
C ARG A 226 -21.66 0.99 5.48
N ASP A 227 -21.69 0.14 4.44
CA ASP A 227 -21.35 -1.28 4.59
C ASP A 227 -19.85 -1.48 4.85
N GLU A 228 -18.99 -0.56 4.38
CA GLU A 228 -17.57 -0.57 4.71
C GLU A 228 -17.28 -0.41 6.22
N LEU A 229 -18.22 0.08 7.02
CA LEU A 229 -18.11 0.14 8.49
C LEU A 229 -18.30 -1.24 9.15
N ARG A 230 -18.77 -2.25 8.41
CA ARG A 230 -19.13 -3.56 8.95
C ARG A 230 -17.94 -4.53 8.96
N ARG A 231 -16.86 -4.19 8.23
CA ARG A 231 -15.62 -4.95 8.21
C ARG A 231 -14.42 -4.02 7.91
N PRO A 232 -13.21 -4.31 8.41
CA PRO A 232 -12.03 -3.56 8.00
C PRO A 232 -11.63 -3.98 6.57
N MET A 233 -11.39 -2.99 5.70
CA MET A 233 -10.89 -3.22 4.34
C MET A 233 -9.38 -2.98 4.26
N MET A 234 -8.87 -2.03 5.02
CA MET A 234 -7.48 -1.56 4.95
C MET A 234 -6.84 -1.50 6.33
N LEU A 235 -5.56 -1.85 6.38
CA LEU A 235 -4.70 -1.78 7.55
C LEU A 235 -3.55 -0.82 7.27
N LEU A 236 -3.51 0.29 8.01
CA LEU A 236 -2.42 1.25 7.97
C LEU A 236 -1.42 0.91 9.08
N VAL A 237 -0.15 0.85 8.74
CA VAL A 237 0.91 0.57 9.71
C VAL A 237 2.05 1.58 9.53
N LYS A 238 2.46 2.19 10.63
CA LYS A 238 3.69 2.98 10.72
C LYS A 238 4.66 2.29 11.64
N ALA A 239 5.86 2.05 11.14
CA ALA A 239 6.94 1.43 11.88
C ALA A 239 8.25 2.19 11.67
N SER A 240 9.14 2.19 12.67
CA SER A 240 10.42 2.89 12.59
C SER A 240 11.60 1.98 12.89
N VAL A 241 12.76 2.36 12.34
CA VAL A 241 14.04 1.69 12.55
C VAL A 241 14.77 2.36 13.71
N LYS A 242 14.98 1.63 14.81
CA LYS A 242 15.94 2.02 15.84
C LYS A 242 17.26 1.31 15.58
N LYS A 243 18.13 1.87 14.75
CA LYS A 243 19.51 1.40 14.68
C LYS A 243 20.28 1.97 15.88
N ARG A 244 20.97 1.11 16.64
CA ARG A 244 21.87 1.57 17.70
C ARG A 244 22.97 2.42 17.07
N GLU A 245 23.09 3.68 17.52
CA GLU A 245 24.31 4.44 17.25
C GLU A 245 25.46 3.66 17.87
N PHE A 246 26.38 3.15 17.07
CA PHE A 246 27.68 2.70 17.57
C PHE A 246 28.41 3.94 18.06
N LYS A 247 28.34 4.23 19.36
CA LYS A 247 29.31 5.14 19.96
C LYS A 247 30.66 4.45 19.85
N CYS A 248 31.49 4.84 18.89
CA CYS A 248 32.93 4.56 18.96
C CYS A 248 33.44 5.13 20.30
N ARG A 249 33.86 4.23 21.18
CA ARG A 249 34.64 4.60 22.39
C ARG A 249 36.09 4.79 22.02
#